data_2b26a7d9a3b31ddb8d1944189c191c75
#
_entry.id   2b26a7d9a3b31ddb8d1944189c191c75
#
_cell.length_a   1.000
_cell.length_b   1.000
_cell.length_c   1.000
_cell.angle_alpha   90.00
_cell.angle_beta   90.00
_cell.angle_gamma   90.00
#
_symmetry.space_group_name_H-M   'P 1'
#
loop_
_entity.id
_entity.type
_entity.pdbx_description
1 polymer ?
#
loop_
_entity_poly.entity_id
_entity_poly.type
_entity_poly.pdbx_seq_one_letter_code
_entity_poly.pdbx_strand_id
1 'polypeptide(L)'
;MKYKGIIFDFNGTLYWDSDKHKQTWREYSKKLRGTPFSDEEMLKYMFGRTNEQIIKYAIGKQPTPEMVEKYGQEKEALYRKMALEDKKTFHLAKGAEAFLDFLKENNIPRTIATMSDKVNVDFYIEHFHLEKWFDIDKIVYSNGIIPGKPAPDIYQIAAKNLNLLPSECIVIEDAISGIDSAKAAEIGKIIAICSEESPELYKNIPCVTGIINDFDEFDRSLFDIKTKSIA
;
A
#
# COMPACT_ATOMS: atom_id res chain seq x y z
N MET A 1 -0.65 -16.43 20.11
CA MET A 1 -1.01 -17.12 18.86
C MET A 1 0.06 -16.74 17.84
N LYS A 2 0.58 -17.68 17.08
CA LYS A 2 1.57 -17.38 16.04
C LYS A 2 0.90 -17.37 14.68
N TYR A 3 1.31 -16.45 13.82
CA TYR A 3 0.74 -16.27 12.48
C TYR A 3 1.53 -17.07 11.46
N LYS A 4 0.86 -17.39 10.34
CA LYS A 4 1.45 -18.26 9.31
C LYS A 4 1.88 -17.51 8.06
N GLY A 5 1.36 -16.32 7.83
CA GLY A 5 1.69 -15.49 6.66
C GLY A 5 1.52 -14.01 6.93
N ILE A 6 1.96 -13.21 5.96
CA ILE A 6 1.90 -11.76 6.04
C ILE A 6 1.49 -11.15 4.69
N ILE A 7 0.67 -10.14 4.74
CA ILE A 7 0.20 -9.37 3.60
C ILE A 7 0.58 -7.91 3.81
N PHE A 8 1.21 -7.33 2.82
CA PHE A 8 1.64 -5.94 2.85
C PHE A 8 0.72 -5.08 1.98
N ASP A 9 0.29 -3.93 2.47
CA ASP A 9 0.03 -2.84 1.56
C ASP A 9 1.35 -2.38 0.93
N PHE A 10 1.30 -1.57 -0.14
CA PHE A 10 2.51 -1.15 -0.85
C PHE A 10 2.83 0.33 -0.66
N ASN A 11 1.95 1.22 -1.13
CA ASN A 11 2.17 2.67 -1.09
C ASN A 11 1.93 3.22 0.32
N GLY A 12 2.89 3.93 0.86
CA GLY A 12 2.87 4.36 2.27
C GLY A 12 3.34 3.28 3.25
N THR A 13 3.42 2.01 2.82
CA THR A 13 3.82 0.87 3.64
C THR A 13 5.20 0.34 3.25
N LEU A 14 5.33 -0.43 2.17
CA LEU A 14 6.63 -0.91 1.67
C LEU A 14 7.42 0.15 0.92
N TYR A 15 6.75 1.11 0.35
CA TYR A 15 7.33 2.27 -0.32
C TYR A 15 6.66 3.55 0.17
N TRP A 16 7.44 4.45 0.74
CA TRP A 16 6.96 5.71 1.30
C TRP A 16 6.92 6.80 0.23
N ASP A 17 5.78 6.96 -0.39
CA ASP A 17 5.58 7.79 -1.59
C ASP A 17 4.42 8.79 -1.50
N SER A 18 3.82 8.97 -0.33
CA SER A 18 2.69 9.89 -0.15
C SER A 18 3.03 11.31 -0.58
N ASP A 19 4.26 11.79 -0.34
CA ASP A 19 4.71 13.10 -0.80
C ASP A 19 4.81 13.17 -2.33
N LYS A 20 5.17 12.07 -3.00
CA LYS A 20 5.17 12.00 -4.47
C LYS A 20 3.76 12.12 -5.03
N HIS A 21 2.80 11.43 -4.44
CA HIS A 21 1.40 11.54 -4.83
C HIS A 21 0.88 12.97 -4.61
N LYS A 22 1.23 13.61 -3.49
CA LYS A 22 0.90 15.03 -3.23
C LYS A 22 1.47 15.95 -4.30
N GLN A 23 2.78 15.86 -4.58
CA GLN A 23 3.44 16.68 -5.59
C GLN A 23 2.84 16.44 -6.98
N THR A 24 2.61 15.18 -7.35
CA THR A 24 2.02 14.81 -8.64
C THR A 24 0.63 15.43 -8.81
N TRP A 25 -0.23 15.36 -7.80
CA TRP A 25 -1.55 15.98 -7.87
C TRP A 25 -1.47 17.51 -7.96
N ARG A 26 -0.51 18.14 -7.29
CA ARG A 26 -0.30 19.61 -7.44
C ARG A 26 0.06 19.97 -8.86
N GLU A 27 1.03 19.30 -9.46
CA GLU A 27 1.42 19.55 -10.85
C GLU A 27 0.29 19.20 -11.82
N TYR A 28 -0.37 18.08 -11.61
CA TYR A 28 -1.41 17.61 -12.51
C TYR A 28 -2.68 18.46 -12.43
N SER A 29 -3.06 18.92 -11.24
CA SER A 29 -4.19 19.86 -11.08
C SER A 29 -3.95 21.19 -11.79
N LYS A 30 -2.70 21.70 -11.78
CA LYS A 30 -2.32 22.87 -12.57
C LYS A 30 -2.56 22.65 -14.07
N LYS A 31 -2.26 21.44 -14.58
CA LYS A 31 -2.57 21.08 -15.98
C LYS A 31 -4.07 21.05 -16.25
N LEU A 32 -4.89 20.54 -15.33
CA LEU A 32 -6.34 20.36 -15.51
C LEU A 32 -7.14 21.67 -15.39
N ARG A 33 -6.73 22.57 -14.48
CA ARG A 33 -7.53 23.77 -14.14
C ARG A 33 -6.74 25.09 -14.13
N GLY A 34 -5.45 25.06 -14.52
CA GLY A 34 -4.60 26.24 -14.57
C GLY A 34 -3.93 26.64 -13.25
N THR A 35 -4.35 26.08 -12.11
CA THR A 35 -3.79 26.34 -10.77
C THR A 35 -3.54 25.04 -10.01
N PRO A 36 -2.43 24.94 -9.25
CA PRO A 36 -2.20 23.78 -8.41
C PRO A 36 -3.21 23.73 -7.25
N PHE A 37 -3.42 22.53 -6.69
CA PHE A 37 -4.15 22.39 -5.43
C PHE A 37 -3.39 23.06 -4.28
N SER A 38 -4.10 23.78 -3.41
CA SER A 38 -3.60 24.27 -2.14
C SER A 38 -3.47 23.14 -1.11
N ASP A 39 -2.80 23.39 0.01
CA ASP A 39 -2.70 22.42 1.11
C ASP A 39 -4.07 22.07 1.69
N GLU A 40 -4.95 23.07 1.83
CA GLU A 40 -6.32 22.85 2.29
C GLU A 40 -7.14 22.00 1.31
N GLU A 41 -7.00 22.23 0.01
CA GLU A 41 -7.66 21.43 -1.01
C GLU A 41 -7.14 20.00 -1.03
N MET A 42 -5.83 19.80 -0.84
CA MET A 42 -5.22 18.48 -0.74
C MET A 42 -5.81 17.69 0.42
N LEU A 43 -5.90 18.29 1.61
CA LEU A 43 -6.49 17.66 2.78
C LEU A 43 -7.97 17.30 2.58
N LYS A 44 -8.74 18.17 1.94
CA LYS A 44 -10.19 18.00 1.84
C LYS A 44 -10.64 17.15 0.66
N TYR A 45 -9.92 17.20 -0.46
CA TYR A 45 -10.39 16.65 -1.74
C TYR A 45 -9.46 15.63 -2.39
N MET A 46 -8.27 15.38 -1.83
CA MET A 46 -7.35 14.39 -2.37
C MET A 46 -7.20 13.18 -1.47
N PHE A 47 -6.86 13.38 -0.18
CA PHE A 47 -6.59 12.25 0.72
C PHE A 47 -7.80 11.34 0.88
N GLY A 48 -7.58 10.02 0.70
CA GLY A 48 -8.63 9.01 0.80
C GLY A 48 -9.69 9.08 -0.29
N ARG A 49 -9.39 9.76 -1.41
CA ARG A 49 -10.30 9.88 -2.56
C ARG A 49 -9.80 9.07 -3.74
N THR A 50 -10.75 8.62 -4.57
CA THR A 50 -10.43 7.99 -5.86
C THR A 50 -9.96 9.02 -6.88
N ASN A 51 -9.23 8.57 -7.91
CA ASN A 51 -8.83 9.45 -9.02
C ASN A 51 -10.04 10.15 -9.65
N GLU A 52 -11.17 9.45 -9.81
CA GLU A 52 -12.41 10.04 -10.32
C GLU A 52 -12.88 11.22 -9.49
N GLN A 53 -12.93 11.06 -8.16
CA GLN A 53 -13.36 12.12 -7.23
C GLN A 53 -12.44 13.34 -7.28
N ILE A 54 -11.12 13.11 -7.35
CA ILE A 54 -10.12 14.18 -7.43
C ILE A 54 -10.20 14.89 -8.78
N ILE A 55 -10.33 14.16 -9.88
CA ILE A 55 -10.48 14.70 -11.22
C ILE A 55 -11.78 15.52 -11.29
N LYS A 56 -12.91 15.00 -10.79
CA LYS A 56 -14.17 15.72 -10.71
C LYS A 56 -14.03 17.08 -10.03
N TYR A 57 -13.34 17.09 -8.89
CA TYR A 57 -13.06 18.34 -8.19
C TYR A 57 -12.19 19.29 -9.02
N ALA A 58 -11.11 18.77 -9.63
CA ALA A 58 -10.17 19.56 -10.41
C ALA A 58 -10.83 20.24 -11.62
N ILE A 59 -11.70 19.54 -12.35
CA ILE A 59 -12.34 20.07 -13.57
C ILE A 59 -13.68 20.76 -13.32
N GLY A 60 -14.21 20.71 -12.09
CA GLY A 60 -15.45 21.37 -11.69
C GLY A 60 -16.74 20.78 -12.29
N LYS A 61 -16.68 19.56 -12.85
CA LYS A 61 -17.84 18.85 -13.44
C LYS A 61 -17.67 17.35 -13.35
N GLN A 62 -18.76 16.59 -13.58
CA GLN A 62 -18.68 15.13 -13.65
C GLN A 62 -17.83 14.72 -14.87
N PRO A 63 -16.71 13.98 -14.67
CA PRO A 63 -15.93 13.46 -15.77
C PRO A 63 -16.65 12.29 -16.45
N THR A 64 -16.38 12.08 -17.74
CA THR A 64 -16.77 10.84 -18.41
C THR A 64 -15.81 9.71 -18.02
N PRO A 65 -16.19 8.42 -18.19
CA PRO A 65 -15.27 7.30 -17.94
C PRO A 65 -13.95 7.44 -18.71
N GLU A 66 -13.99 7.89 -19.97
CA GLU A 66 -12.79 8.08 -20.79
C GLU A 66 -11.89 9.21 -20.23
N MET A 67 -12.49 10.25 -19.65
CA MET A 67 -11.73 11.33 -19.00
C MET A 67 -11.06 10.82 -17.72
N VAL A 68 -11.77 10.00 -16.91
CA VAL A 68 -11.22 9.42 -15.71
C VAL A 68 -10.02 8.53 -16.04
N GLU A 69 -10.18 7.67 -17.02
CA GLU A 69 -9.12 6.77 -17.49
C GLU A 69 -7.92 7.57 -18.00
N LYS A 70 -8.14 8.48 -18.94
CA LYS A 70 -7.08 9.31 -19.54
C LYS A 70 -6.32 10.12 -18.49
N TYR A 71 -7.04 10.86 -17.65
CA TYR A 71 -6.42 11.77 -16.68
C TYR A 71 -5.77 10.98 -15.53
N GLY A 72 -6.35 9.84 -15.15
CA GLY A 72 -5.75 8.92 -14.21
C GLY A 72 -4.41 8.40 -14.72
N GLN A 73 -4.36 7.86 -15.93
CA GLN A 73 -3.14 7.35 -16.55
C GLN A 73 -2.07 8.44 -16.73
N GLU A 74 -2.44 9.64 -17.17
CA GLU A 74 -1.51 10.76 -17.31
C GLU A 74 -0.93 11.18 -15.95
N LYS A 75 -1.75 11.21 -14.90
CA LYS A 75 -1.29 11.49 -13.53
C LYS A 75 -0.34 10.42 -13.04
N GLU A 76 -0.68 9.13 -13.24
CA GLU A 76 0.19 8.03 -12.80
C GLU A 76 1.51 7.98 -13.60
N ALA A 77 1.50 8.33 -14.90
CA ALA A 77 2.72 8.48 -15.68
C ALA A 77 3.62 9.60 -15.14
N LEU A 78 3.03 10.74 -14.73
CA LEU A 78 3.77 11.82 -14.10
C LEU A 78 4.35 11.38 -12.75
N TYR A 79 3.56 10.66 -11.94
CA TYR A 79 4.02 10.11 -10.66
C TYR A 79 5.25 9.20 -10.84
N ARG A 80 5.19 8.23 -11.75
CA ARG A 80 6.33 7.33 -12.03
C ARG A 80 7.57 8.08 -12.49
N LYS A 81 7.40 9.10 -13.35
CA LYS A 81 8.50 9.96 -13.76
C LYS A 81 9.13 10.68 -12.56
N MET A 82 8.31 11.33 -11.73
CA MET A 82 8.80 12.06 -10.55
C MET A 82 9.45 11.12 -9.52
N ALA A 83 8.93 9.90 -9.36
CA ALA A 83 9.54 8.89 -8.51
C ALA A 83 10.94 8.52 -8.98
N LEU A 84 11.15 8.26 -10.27
CA LEU A 84 12.46 7.92 -10.84
C LEU A 84 13.48 9.07 -10.77
N GLU A 85 13.01 10.31 -10.86
CA GLU A 85 13.88 11.51 -10.77
C GLU A 85 14.39 11.74 -9.35
N ASP A 86 13.65 11.32 -8.33
CA ASP A 86 14.04 11.48 -6.93
C ASP A 86 14.70 10.22 -6.34
N LYS A 87 15.92 9.98 -6.76
CA LYS A 87 16.70 8.82 -6.30
C LYS A 87 16.91 8.76 -4.78
N LYS A 88 16.69 9.86 -4.06
CA LYS A 88 16.89 9.92 -2.61
C LYS A 88 15.81 9.18 -1.86
N THR A 89 14.58 9.23 -2.36
CA THR A 89 13.42 8.58 -1.71
C THR A 89 12.89 7.38 -2.48
N PHE A 90 13.45 7.11 -3.68
CA PHE A 90 13.05 5.97 -4.51
C PHE A 90 13.75 4.69 -4.06
N HIS A 91 13.33 4.17 -2.91
CA HIS A 91 13.78 2.90 -2.32
C HIS A 91 12.69 2.36 -1.40
N LEU A 92 12.76 1.07 -1.07
CA LEU A 92 11.86 0.47 -0.10
C LEU A 92 12.03 1.12 1.28
N ALA A 93 10.96 1.06 2.08
CA ALA A 93 10.95 1.59 3.44
C ALA A 93 12.09 1.03 4.28
N LYS A 94 12.52 1.82 5.28
CA LYS A 94 13.62 1.43 6.17
C LYS A 94 13.38 0.06 6.80
N GLY A 95 14.37 -0.83 6.73
CA GLY A 95 14.32 -2.19 7.26
C GLY A 95 13.51 -3.19 6.40
N ALA A 96 12.80 -2.73 5.35
CA ALA A 96 11.93 -3.60 4.55
C ALA A 96 12.70 -4.72 3.86
N GLU A 97 13.83 -4.43 3.20
CA GLU A 97 14.61 -5.46 2.51
C GLU A 97 15.10 -6.55 3.48
N ALA A 98 15.67 -6.16 4.62
CA ALA A 98 16.15 -7.09 5.63
C ALA A 98 15.00 -7.93 6.25
N PHE A 99 13.82 -7.33 6.37
CA PHE A 99 12.64 -8.05 6.85
C PHE A 99 12.11 -9.02 5.77
N LEU A 100 12.07 -8.62 4.52
CA LEU A 100 11.66 -9.48 3.40
C LEU A 100 12.65 -10.65 3.20
N ASP A 101 13.95 -10.42 3.34
CA ASP A 101 14.97 -11.48 3.32
C ASP A 101 14.71 -12.48 4.47
N PHE A 102 14.48 -12.00 5.69
CA PHE A 102 14.11 -12.84 6.83
C PHE A 102 12.86 -13.70 6.54
N LEU A 103 11.80 -13.13 5.99
CA LEU A 103 10.57 -13.86 5.64
C LEU A 103 10.86 -14.95 4.60
N LYS A 104 11.69 -14.64 3.60
CA LYS A 104 12.10 -15.59 2.55
C LYS A 104 12.92 -16.74 3.11
N GLU A 105 13.94 -16.47 3.92
CA GLU A 105 14.82 -17.46 4.52
C GLU A 105 14.09 -18.44 5.45
N ASN A 106 13.02 -17.96 6.09
CA ASN A 106 12.18 -18.76 6.97
C ASN A 106 10.94 -19.36 6.27
N ASN A 107 10.84 -19.22 4.93
CA ASN A 107 9.72 -19.72 4.13
C ASN A 107 8.35 -19.23 4.61
N ILE A 108 8.26 -18.01 5.15
CA ILE A 108 7.00 -17.42 5.59
C ILE A 108 6.21 -16.95 4.35
N PRO A 109 4.99 -17.47 4.13
CA PRO A 109 4.12 -17.04 3.06
C PRO A 109 3.87 -15.55 3.12
N ARG A 110 4.02 -14.85 2.00
CA ARG A 110 3.86 -13.40 1.92
C ARG A 110 3.38 -12.96 0.55
N THR A 111 2.62 -11.88 0.53
CA THR A 111 2.17 -11.22 -0.71
C THR A 111 1.90 -9.74 -0.47
N ILE A 112 1.63 -9.02 -1.55
CA ILE A 112 1.23 -7.61 -1.55
C ILE A 112 -0.26 -7.53 -1.91
N ALA A 113 -0.97 -6.60 -1.26
CA ALA A 113 -2.36 -6.26 -1.54
C ALA A 113 -2.51 -4.72 -1.64
N THR A 114 -2.45 -4.19 -2.85
CA THR A 114 -2.41 -2.75 -3.12
C THR A 114 -3.59 -2.29 -3.98
N MET A 115 -4.02 -1.04 -3.78
CA MET A 115 -5.00 -0.39 -4.65
C MET A 115 -4.36 0.29 -5.87
N SER A 116 -3.07 0.18 -6.05
CA SER A 116 -2.40 0.56 -7.31
C SER A 116 -2.90 -0.28 -8.47
N ASP A 117 -2.93 0.29 -9.66
CA ASP A 117 -3.22 -0.42 -10.90
C ASP A 117 -2.05 -1.30 -11.35
N LYS A 118 -2.32 -2.15 -12.36
CA LYS A 118 -1.29 -3.06 -12.88
C LYS A 118 -0.06 -2.34 -13.40
N VAL A 119 -0.20 -1.19 -14.02
CA VAL A 119 0.93 -0.45 -14.63
C VAL A 119 1.88 0.04 -13.54
N ASN A 120 1.33 0.52 -12.41
CA ASN A 120 2.14 0.91 -11.27
C ASN A 120 2.75 -0.31 -10.56
N VAL A 121 2.01 -1.42 -10.43
CA VAL A 121 2.56 -2.65 -9.85
C VAL A 121 3.70 -3.21 -10.68
N ASP A 122 3.58 -3.25 -12.02
CA ASP A 122 4.66 -3.66 -12.91
C ASP A 122 5.90 -2.75 -12.76
N PHE A 123 5.67 -1.44 -12.65
CA PHE A 123 6.73 -0.47 -12.37
C PHE A 123 7.45 -0.74 -11.03
N TYR A 124 6.71 -1.07 -9.97
CA TYR A 124 7.31 -1.40 -8.67
C TYR A 124 8.07 -2.73 -8.72
N ILE A 125 7.52 -3.74 -9.40
CA ILE A 125 8.21 -5.04 -9.58
C ILE A 125 9.55 -4.82 -10.26
N GLU A 126 9.57 -4.11 -11.37
CA GLU A 126 10.78 -3.86 -12.16
C GLU A 126 11.85 -3.10 -11.36
N HIS A 127 11.44 -2.00 -10.72
CA HIS A 127 12.42 -1.09 -10.12
C HIS A 127 12.86 -1.45 -8.71
N PHE A 128 12.01 -2.13 -7.93
CA PHE A 128 12.37 -2.62 -6.60
C PHE A 128 12.77 -4.10 -6.59
N HIS A 129 12.78 -4.76 -7.75
CA HIS A 129 13.12 -6.18 -7.88
C HIS A 129 12.29 -7.06 -6.93
N LEU A 130 10.96 -6.83 -6.89
CA LEU A 130 10.07 -7.49 -5.93
C LEU A 130 10.00 -9.01 -6.12
N GLU A 131 10.31 -9.51 -7.32
CA GLU A 131 10.44 -10.93 -7.64
C GLU A 131 11.50 -11.64 -6.78
N LYS A 132 12.43 -10.90 -6.19
CA LYS A 132 13.40 -11.43 -5.23
C LYS A 132 12.71 -12.05 -4.01
N TRP A 133 11.58 -11.48 -3.59
CA TRP A 133 10.89 -11.83 -2.36
C TRP A 133 9.47 -12.38 -2.54
N PHE A 134 8.77 -11.96 -3.57
CA PHE A 134 7.36 -12.26 -3.79
C PHE A 134 7.15 -13.17 -5.00
N ASP A 135 6.17 -14.05 -4.90
CA ASP A 135 5.56 -14.72 -6.05
C ASP A 135 4.63 -13.69 -6.71
N ILE A 136 5.04 -13.21 -7.88
CA ILE A 136 4.39 -12.10 -8.58
C ILE A 136 2.93 -12.43 -8.93
N ASP A 137 2.62 -13.69 -9.24
CA ASP A 137 1.27 -14.13 -9.57
C ASP A 137 0.31 -14.10 -8.38
N LYS A 138 0.84 -13.98 -7.15
CA LYS A 138 0.07 -13.87 -5.92
C LYS A 138 -0.20 -12.43 -5.47
N ILE A 139 0.43 -11.45 -6.09
CA ILE A 139 0.19 -10.04 -5.79
C ILE A 139 -1.24 -9.67 -6.18
N VAL A 140 -1.95 -9.02 -5.26
CA VAL A 140 -3.31 -8.52 -5.50
C VAL A 140 -3.24 -7.01 -5.72
N TYR A 141 -3.82 -6.56 -6.82
CA TYR A 141 -3.82 -5.15 -7.21
C TYR A 141 -5.20 -4.74 -7.74
N SER A 142 -5.42 -3.45 -7.86
CA SER A 142 -6.65 -2.92 -8.44
C SER A 142 -6.76 -3.27 -9.92
N ASN A 143 -7.81 -4.00 -10.26
CA ASN A 143 -8.13 -4.39 -11.64
C ASN A 143 -9.45 -3.76 -12.15
N GLY A 144 -9.99 -2.79 -11.40
CA GLY A 144 -11.28 -2.15 -11.70
C GLY A 144 -12.51 -2.99 -11.35
N ILE A 145 -12.32 -4.25 -10.87
CA ILE A 145 -13.41 -5.16 -10.48
C ILE A 145 -13.42 -5.36 -8.96
N ILE A 146 -12.24 -5.49 -8.35
CA ILE A 146 -12.11 -5.64 -6.90
C ILE A 146 -12.54 -4.33 -6.23
N PRO A 147 -13.52 -4.37 -5.31
CA PRO A 147 -13.91 -3.19 -4.55
C PRO A 147 -12.71 -2.58 -3.81
N GLY A 148 -12.63 -1.24 -3.82
CA GLY A 148 -11.56 -0.53 -3.12
C GLY A 148 -11.68 -0.63 -1.61
N LYS A 149 -10.56 -0.50 -0.89
CA LYS A 149 -10.54 -0.32 0.57
C LYS A 149 -11.50 0.82 0.95
N PRO A 150 -12.37 0.66 1.96
CA PRO A 150 -12.33 -0.31 3.06
C PRO A 150 -13.06 -1.64 2.82
N ALA A 151 -13.49 -2.00 1.59
CA ALA A 151 -14.04 -3.32 1.33
C ALA A 151 -13.00 -4.43 1.63
N PRO A 152 -13.42 -5.60 2.16
CA PRO A 152 -12.50 -6.64 2.63
C PRO A 152 -11.83 -7.44 1.51
N ASP A 153 -12.33 -7.34 0.29
CA ASP A 153 -12.06 -8.25 -0.82
C ASP A 153 -10.58 -8.42 -1.11
N ILE A 154 -9.83 -7.32 -1.12
CA ILE A 154 -8.40 -7.36 -1.49
C ILE A 154 -7.58 -8.20 -0.51
N TYR A 155 -7.86 -8.12 0.80
CA TYR A 155 -7.14 -8.91 1.81
C TYR A 155 -7.64 -10.35 1.88
N GLN A 156 -8.93 -10.61 1.64
CA GLN A 156 -9.47 -11.96 1.52
C GLN A 156 -8.86 -12.70 0.33
N ILE A 157 -8.74 -12.04 -0.84
CA ILE A 157 -8.09 -12.60 -2.03
C ILE A 157 -6.60 -12.86 -1.74
N ALA A 158 -5.92 -11.93 -1.10
CA ALA A 158 -4.51 -12.07 -0.76
C ALA A 158 -4.25 -13.26 0.19
N ALA A 159 -5.05 -13.43 1.23
CA ALA A 159 -4.96 -14.58 2.13
C ALA A 159 -5.21 -15.90 1.38
N LYS A 160 -6.23 -15.93 0.50
CA LYS A 160 -6.52 -17.08 -0.35
C LYS A 160 -5.36 -17.42 -1.29
N ASN A 161 -4.70 -16.41 -1.89
CA ASN A 161 -3.53 -16.63 -2.76
C ASN A 161 -2.35 -17.23 -1.99
N LEU A 162 -2.25 -16.98 -0.68
CA LEU A 162 -1.28 -17.61 0.20
C LEU A 162 -1.70 -19.01 0.68
N ASN A 163 -2.91 -19.48 0.35
CA ASN A 163 -3.55 -20.69 0.89
C ASN A 163 -3.69 -20.65 2.42
N LEU A 164 -4.03 -19.48 2.96
CA LEU A 164 -4.23 -19.23 4.39
C LEU A 164 -5.63 -18.69 4.67
N LEU A 165 -6.10 -18.88 5.90
CA LEU A 165 -7.26 -18.14 6.39
C LEU A 165 -6.83 -16.72 6.74
N PRO A 166 -7.70 -15.70 6.56
CA PRO A 166 -7.41 -14.33 6.98
C PRO A 166 -6.94 -14.23 8.43
N SER A 167 -7.55 -14.99 9.35
CA SER A 167 -7.19 -15.04 10.77
C SER A 167 -5.77 -15.59 11.05
N GLU A 168 -5.15 -16.25 10.07
CA GLU A 168 -3.77 -16.76 10.16
C GLU A 168 -2.73 -15.76 9.62
N CYS A 169 -3.20 -14.63 9.07
CA CYS A 169 -2.36 -13.62 8.43
C CYS A 169 -2.14 -12.40 9.33
N ILE A 170 -0.98 -11.77 9.15
CA ILE A 170 -0.69 -10.41 9.58
C ILE A 170 -0.90 -9.48 8.38
N VAL A 171 -1.47 -8.29 8.59
CA VAL A 171 -1.46 -7.20 7.61
C VAL A 171 -0.62 -6.06 8.18
N ILE A 172 0.23 -5.44 7.33
CA ILE A 172 0.89 -4.17 7.60
C ILE A 172 0.29 -3.11 6.68
N GLU A 173 -0.13 -2.00 7.27
CA GLU A 173 -0.89 -0.92 6.62
C GLU A 173 -0.57 0.44 7.24
N ASP A 174 -0.66 1.51 6.44
CA ASP A 174 -0.51 2.88 6.89
C ASP A 174 -1.84 3.67 6.84
N ALA A 175 -2.77 3.29 5.98
CA ALA A 175 -4.00 4.03 5.76
C ALA A 175 -5.19 3.50 6.58
N ILE A 176 -6.00 4.41 7.13
CA ILE A 176 -7.22 4.03 7.88
C ILE A 176 -8.16 3.15 7.06
N SER A 177 -8.35 3.48 5.77
CA SER A 177 -9.20 2.68 4.88
C SER A 177 -8.68 1.26 4.69
N GLY A 178 -7.35 1.07 4.67
CA GLY A 178 -6.73 -0.24 4.58
C GLY A 178 -6.82 -1.02 5.89
N ILE A 179 -6.65 -0.35 7.03
CA ILE A 179 -6.88 -0.93 8.36
C ILE A 179 -8.33 -1.41 8.50
N ASP A 180 -9.30 -0.61 8.08
CA ASP A 180 -10.72 -0.99 8.09
C ASP A 180 -11.00 -2.16 7.14
N SER A 181 -10.36 -2.20 5.97
CA SER A 181 -10.43 -3.31 5.03
C SER A 181 -9.87 -4.61 5.64
N ALA A 182 -8.70 -4.54 6.29
CA ALA A 182 -8.10 -5.69 6.97
C ALA A 182 -8.96 -6.19 8.13
N LYS A 183 -9.57 -5.27 8.90
CA LYS A 183 -10.55 -5.61 9.95
C LYS A 183 -11.77 -6.30 9.36
N ALA A 184 -12.35 -5.74 8.30
CA ALA A 184 -13.52 -6.32 7.63
C ALA A 184 -13.23 -7.68 7.00
N ALA A 185 -11.98 -7.93 6.59
CA ALA A 185 -11.49 -9.21 6.10
C ALA A 185 -11.20 -10.24 7.21
N GLU A 186 -11.40 -9.89 8.48
CA GLU A 186 -11.12 -10.74 9.65
C GLU A 186 -9.64 -11.17 9.75
N ILE A 187 -8.72 -10.26 9.40
CA ILE A 187 -7.28 -10.50 9.53
C ILE A 187 -6.90 -10.72 11.00
N GLY A 188 -6.08 -11.74 11.25
CA GLY A 188 -5.69 -12.16 12.60
C GLY A 188 -4.89 -11.14 13.39
N LYS A 189 -4.05 -10.33 12.69
CA LYS A 189 -3.29 -9.24 13.30
C LYS A 189 -3.10 -8.08 12.32
N ILE A 190 -3.41 -6.88 12.77
CA ILE A 190 -3.22 -5.66 12.00
C ILE A 190 -2.15 -4.81 12.70
N ILE A 191 -1.10 -4.50 11.97
CA ILE A 191 0.01 -3.65 12.41
C ILE A 191 -0.03 -2.38 11.57
N ALA A 192 -0.14 -1.22 12.22
CA ALA A 192 0.00 0.06 11.57
C ALA A 192 1.48 0.43 11.44
N ILE A 193 1.87 0.95 10.26
CA ILE A 193 3.19 1.53 10.05
C ILE A 193 3.07 3.04 9.88
N CYS A 194 3.91 3.79 10.62
CA CYS A 194 3.87 5.25 10.66
C CYS A 194 4.87 5.83 9.66
N SER A 195 4.56 5.79 8.37
CA SER A 195 5.45 6.32 7.33
C SER A 195 5.55 7.86 7.36
N GLU A 196 4.43 8.53 7.56
CA GLU A 196 4.32 9.99 7.61
C GLU A 196 3.45 10.47 8.78
N GLU A 197 2.54 9.62 9.24
CA GLU A 197 1.57 9.95 10.27
C GLU A 197 2.12 9.70 11.67
N SER A 198 1.60 10.46 12.64
CA SER A 198 1.94 10.25 14.05
C SER A 198 1.39 8.91 14.54
N PRO A 199 2.14 8.14 15.35
CA PRO A 199 1.63 6.94 16.04
C PRO A 199 0.33 7.17 16.81
N GLU A 200 0.07 8.39 17.23
CA GLU A 200 -1.15 8.77 17.96
C GLU A 200 -2.42 8.51 17.16
N LEU A 201 -2.34 8.63 15.82
CA LEU A 201 -3.47 8.35 14.92
C LEU A 201 -4.00 6.93 15.10
N TYR A 202 -3.11 5.96 15.32
CA TYR A 202 -3.44 4.54 15.34
C TYR A 202 -3.74 3.98 16.75
N LYS A 203 -3.28 4.66 17.82
CA LYS A 203 -3.42 4.18 19.22
C LYS A 203 -4.85 3.93 19.63
N ASN A 204 -5.79 4.69 19.10
CA ASN A 204 -7.20 4.62 19.46
C ASN A 204 -8.04 3.75 18.50
N ILE A 205 -7.40 3.03 17.57
CA ILE A 205 -8.08 2.13 16.64
C ILE A 205 -8.08 0.72 17.23
N PRO A 206 -9.22 0.20 17.69
CA PRO A 206 -9.26 -1.04 18.48
C PRO A 206 -8.72 -2.29 17.76
N CYS A 207 -8.78 -2.32 16.42
CA CYS A 207 -8.28 -3.46 15.63
C CYS A 207 -6.78 -3.39 15.36
N VAL A 208 -6.12 -2.26 15.58
CA VAL A 208 -4.66 -2.12 15.46
C VAL A 208 -4.03 -2.71 16.72
N THR A 209 -3.27 -3.78 16.54
CA THR A 209 -2.66 -4.54 17.65
C THR A 209 -1.14 -4.46 17.66
N GLY A 210 -0.58 -3.60 16.83
CA GLY A 210 0.84 -3.23 16.78
C GLY A 210 0.99 -1.94 15.99
N ILE A 211 1.96 -1.12 16.38
CA ILE A 211 2.35 0.11 15.70
C ILE A 211 3.87 0.07 15.56
N ILE A 212 4.37 0.31 14.37
CA ILE A 212 5.81 0.37 14.06
C ILE A 212 6.13 1.65 13.30
N ASN A 213 7.32 2.21 13.49
CA ASN A 213 7.78 3.35 12.71
C ASN A 213 8.51 2.92 11.43
N ASP A 214 9.13 1.75 11.44
CA ASP A 214 9.77 1.12 10.29
C ASP A 214 9.85 -0.40 10.50
N PHE A 215 10.37 -1.14 9.50
CA PHE A 215 10.42 -2.61 9.55
C PHE A 215 11.50 -3.17 10.50
N ASP A 216 12.44 -2.34 10.99
CA ASP A 216 13.40 -2.76 12.01
C ASP A 216 12.71 -3.04 13.35
N GLU A 217 11.57 -2.37 13.61
CA GLU A 217 10.77 -2.53 14.84
C GLU A 217 9.83 -3.74 14.82
N PHE A 218 9.72 -4.46 13.69
CA PHE A 218 8.79 -5.58 13.57
C PHE A 218 9.18 -6.74 14.50
N ASP A 219 8.23 -7.19 15.32
CA ASP A 219 8.41 -8.35 16.20
C ASP A 219 8.36 -9.69 15.40
N ARG A 220 9.54 -10.19 15.04
CA ARG A 220 9.70 -11.44 14.28
C ARG A 220 9.22 -12.69 15.03
N SER A 221 9.05 -12.62 16.36
CA SER A 221 8.54 -13.73 17.19
C SER A 221 7.07 -14.04 16.95
N LEU A 222 6.35 -13.16 16.22
CA LEU A 222 4.97 -13.37 15.80
C LEU A 222 4.80 -14.55 14.85
N PHE A 223 5.89 -15.02 14.21
CA PHE A 223 5.89 -16.20 13.37
C PHE A 223 6.41 -17.44 14.11
N ASP A 224 5.92 -18.60 13.71
CA ASP A 224 6.45 -19.89 14.20
C ASP A 224 7.66 -20.32 13.36
N ILE A 225 8.82 -19.82 13.78
CA ILE A 225 10.08 -20.16 13.12
C ILE A 225 10.55 -21.50 13.68
N LYS A 226 10.51 -22.56 12.87
CA LYS A 226 11.18 -23.81 13.22
C LYS A 226 12.68 -23.52 13.30
N THR A 227 13.22 -23.55 14.50
CA THR A 227 14.69 -23.52 14.68
C THR A 227 15.27 -24.61 13.81
N LYS A 228 16.05 -24.26 12.80
CA LYS A 228 16.86 -25.25 12.07
C LYS A 228 17.76 -25.86 13.11
N SER A 229 17.50 -27.14 13.49
CA SER A 229 18.46 -27.93 14.24
C SER A 229 19.71 -27.94 13.39
N ILE A 230 20.77 -27.32 13.89
CA ILE A 230 22.12 -27.47 13.32
C ILE A 230 22.47 -28.94 13.52
N ALA A 231 22.41 -29.72 12.45
CA ALA A 231 22.87 -31.07 12.40
C ALA A 231 24.39 -31.08 12.18
#